data_4e5f61b8f44aac6a19f1a5e465c1f289
#
_entry.id   4e5f61b8f44aac6a19f1a5e465c1f289
#
_cell.length_a   1.000
_cell.length_b   1.000
_cell.length_c   1.000
_cell.angle_alpha   90.00
_cell.angle_beta   90.00
_cell.angle_gamma   90.00
#
_symmetry.space_group_name_H-M   'P 1'
#
loop_
_entity.id
_entity.type
_entity.pdbx_description
1 polymer ?
#
loop_
_entity_poly.entity_id
_entity_poly.type
_entity_poly.pdbx_seq_one_letter_code
_entity_poly.pdbx_strand_id
1 'polypeptide(L)'
;SRADLRGANLSRANLTDAQFQVTIYDLQTTFPEGFDYQSSGAVGPGAKLNGAYLNTANLRGVDLTGAKMIGAYLSGTDLTGAILDDVSFSGAILQKAIMTGASLRNARLGNTELKGVDLRGADLTGANLDNLQNIAGADFSFVKGLSEQSRSAILGFPAPDLTTWNAYTRCNTKDSLAKKA
;
A
#
# COMPACT_ATOMS: atom_id res chain seq x y z
N SER A 1 -18.37 2.69 10.63
CA SER A 1 -17.25 2.48 11.57
C SER A 1 -16.52 1.21 11.19
N ARG A 2 -15.22 1.26 11.15
CA ARG A 2 -14.33 0.17 10.83
C ARG A 2 -14.38 -0.88 11.94
N ALA A 3 -14.83 -2.10 11.67
CA ALA A 3 -14.74 -3.21 12.60
C ALA A 3 -13.37 -3.91 12.47
N ASP A 4 -12.86 -4.41 13.58
CA ASP A 4 -11.67 -5.26 13.63
C ASP A 4 -12.12 -6.68 13.99
N LEU A 5 -11.97 -7.60 13.05
CA LEU A 5 -12.38 -9.00 13.18
C LEU A 5 -11.19 -9.95 13.29
N ARG A 6 -9.98 -9.41 13.47
CA ARG A 6 -8.77 -10.23 13.57
C ARG A 6 -8.92 -11.25 14.70
N GLY A 7 -8.64 -12.53 14.41
CA GLY A 7 -8.80 -13.65 15.33
C GLY A 7 -10.25 -14.00 15.66
N ALA A 8 -11.25 -13.34 15.07
CA ALA A 8 -12.65 -13.61 15.36
C ALA A 8 -13.12 -14.94 14.75
N ASN A 9 -13.96 -15.67 15.48
CA ASN A 9 -14.63 -16.86 14.98
C ASN A 9 -16.07 -16.53 14.58
N LEU A 10 -16.30 -16.42 13.27
CA LEU A 10 -17.61 -16.14 12.67
C LEU A 10 -18.22 -17.39 11.98
N SER A 11 -17.64 -18.58 12.15
CA SER A 11 -18.02 -19.80 11.42
C SER A 11 -19.50 -20.16 11.50
N ARG A 12 -20.21 -19.72 12.53
CA ARG A 12 -21.65 -19.96 12.73
C ARG A 12 -22.48 -18.67 12.64
N ALA A 13 -21.87 -17.54 12.25
CA ALA A 13 -22.58 -16.27 12.16
C ALA A 13 -23.46 -16.20 10.91
N ASN A 14 -24.62 -15.59 11.03
CA ASN A 14 -25.38 -15.17 9.86
C ASN A 14 -24.83 -13.81 9.39
N LEU A 15 -24.20 -13.81 8.22
CA LEU A 15 -23.60 -12.62 7.62
C LEU A 15 -24.44 -12.06 6.46
N THR A 16 -25.72 -12.49 6.33
CA THR A 16 -26.65 -11.94 5.34
C THR A 16 -26.78 -10.43 5.57
N ASP A 17 -26.63 -9.65 4.49
CA ASP A 17 -26.68 -8.18 4.50
C ASP A 17 -25.60 -7.46 5.34
N ALA A 18 -24.63 -8.18 5.88
CA ALA A 18 -23.54 -7.59 6.64
C ALA A 18 -22.61 -6.74 5.73
N GLN A 19 -22.23 -5.56 6.22
CA GLN A 19 -21.36 -4.63 5.50
C GLN A 19 -19.92 -4.78 5.98
N PHE A 20 -19.02 -5.20 5.09
CA PHE A 20 -17.62 -5.46 5.40
C PHE A 20 -16.63 -4.40 4.90
N GLN A 21 -17.11 -3.34 4.24
CA GLN A 21 -16.23 -2.30 3.71
C GLN A 21 -15.28 -1.78 4.80
N VAL A 22 -13.98 -1.87 4.54
CA VAL A 22 -12.90 -1.44 5.44
C VAL A 22 -12.88 -2.19 6.79
N THR A 23 -13.62 -3.27 6.95
CA THR A 23 -13.50 -4.18 8.09
C THR A 23 -12.19 -4.96 7.98
N ILE A 24 -11.43 -5.11 9.07
CA ILE A 24 -10.15 -5.83 9.02
C ILE A 24 -10.32 -7.26 9.45
N TYR A 25 -9.68 -8.18 8.71
CA TYR A 25 -9.52 -9.58 9.09
C TYR A 25 -8.05 -10.02 8.97
N ASP A 26 -7.73 -11.17 9.55
CA ASP A 26 -6.43 -11.83 9.44
C ASP A 26 -6.60 -13.32 9.11
N LEU A 27 -5.49 -14.06 9.08
CA LEU A 27 -5.49 -15.51 8.82
C LEU A 27 -6.13 -16.33 9.95
N GLN A 28 -6.31 -15.78 11.14
CA GLN A 28 -6.99 -16.41 12.27
C GLN A 28 -8.50 -16.15 12.25
N THR A 29 -8.97 -15.19 11.46
CA THR A 29 -10.42 -14.95 11.30
C THR A 29 -11.07 -16.10 10.58
N THR A 30 -12.07 -16.73 11.18
CA THR A 30 -12.84 -17.79 10.54
C THR A 30 -14.21 -17.28 10.11
N PHE A 31 -14.52 -17.47 8.83
CA PHE A 31 -15.82 -17.09 8.24
C PHE A 31 -16.71 -18.31 8.05
N PRO A 32 -18.03 -18.15 7.87
CA PRO A 32 -18.92 -19.26 7.52
C PRO A 32 -18.49 -19.95 6.23
N GLU A 33 -18.75 -21.25 6.15
CA GLU A 33 -18.50 -22.02 4.94
C GLU A 33 -19.22 -21.40 3.72
N GLY A 34 -18.49 -21.25 2.61
CA GLY A 34 -19.02 -20.66 1.37
C GLY A 34 -19.12 -19.13 1.36
N PHE A 35 -18.78 -18.43 2.44
CA PHE A 35 -18.76 -16.96 2.44
C PHE A 35 -17.50 -16.41 1.76
N ASP A 36 -17.66 -15.69 0.63
CA ASP A 36 -16.54 -15.04 -0.09
C ASP A 36 -16.10 -13.73 0.60
N TYR A 37 -15.42 -13.88 1.74
CA TYR A 37 -14.93 -12.74 2.51
C TYR A 37 -13.90 -11.89 1.75
N GLN A 38 -13.14 -12.50 0.84
CA GLN A 38 -12.13 -11.78 0.05
C GLN A 38 -12.76 -10.77 -0.92
N SER A 39 -13.97 -11.00 -1.39
CA SER A 39 -14.71 -10.09 -2.28
C SER A 39 -15.70 -9.20 -1.54
N SER A 40 -15.78 -9.29 -0.22
CA SER A 40 -16.77 -8.56 0.60
C SER A 40 -16.46 -7.06 0.81
N GLY A 41 -15.27 -6.60 0.39
CA GLY A 41 -14.74 -5.28 0.71
C GLY A 41 -14.00 -5.21 2.05
N ALA A 42 -13.88 -6.33 2.76
CA ALA A 42 -13.02 -6.45 3.93
C ALA A 42 -11.55 -6.38 3.55
N VAL A 43 -10.72 -5.92 4.47
CA VAL A 43 -9.29 -5.65 4.28
C VAL A 43 -8.50 -6.70 5.04
N GLY A 44 -7.70 -7.47 4.33
CA GLY A 44 -6.88 -8.53 4.90
C GLY A 44 -6.13 -9.33 3.82
N PRO A 45 -5.49 -10.44 4.20
CA PRO A 45 -4.72 -11.26 3.27
C PRO A 45 -5.56 -11.77 2.10
N GLY A 46 -5.07 -11.57 0.87
CA GLY A 46 -5.73 -12.01 -0.36
C GLY A 46 -7.00 -11.24 -0.74
N ALA A 47 -7.34 -10.14 -0.05
CA ALA A 47 -8.54 -9.35 -0.33
C ALA A 47 -8.59 -8.86 -1.78
N LYS A 48 -9.78 -8.91 -2.39
CA LYS A 48 -10.05 -8.42 -3.74
C LYS A 48 -10.60 -6.98 -3.67
N LEU A 49 -9.69 -6.02 -3.65
CA LEU A 49 -9.95 -4.60 -3.42
C LEU A 49 -9.65 -3.75 -4.67
N ASN A 50 -9.81 -4.32 -5.88
CA ASN A 50 -9.61 -3.58 -7.11
C ASN A 50 -10.59 -2.39 -7.18
N GLY A 51 -10.08 -1.18 -7.46
CA GLY A 51 -10.87 0.04 -7.50
C GLY A 51 -11.46 0.48 -6.16
N ALA A 52 -11.09 -0.14 -5.04
CA ALA A 52 -11.64 0.18 -3.72
C ALA A 52 -11.30 1.61 -3.28
N TYR A 53 -12.25 2.26 -2.63
CA TYR A 53 -12.08 3.61 -2.07
C TYR A 53 -11.61 3.51 -0.62
N LEU A 54 -10.29 3.64 -0.42
CA LEU A 54 -9.62 3.54 0.88
C LEU A 54 -8.92 4.84 1.29
N ASN A 55 -9.29 5.96 0.64
CA ASN A 55 -8.68 7.26 0.94
C ASN A 55 -8.78 7.58 2.44
N THR A 56 -7.68 8.06 2.99
CA THR A 56 -7.54 8.44 4.41
C THR A 56 -7.83 7.32 5.42
N ALA A 57 -7.95 6.07 4.97
CA ALA A 57 -8.15 4.94 5.86
C ALA A 57 -6.93 4.74 6.78
N ASN A 58 -7.17 4.38 8.04
CA ASN A 58 -6.10 3.95 8.91
C ASN A 58 -5.93 2.42 8.77
N LEU A 59 -4.88 1.99 8.09
CA LEU A 59 -4.52 0.59 7.82
C LEU A 59 -3.14 0.24 8.41
N ARG A 60 -2.76 0.91 9.51
CA ARG A 60 -1.49 0.66 10.20
C ARG A 60 -1.36 -0.79 10.62
N GLY A 61 -0.21 -1.41 10.31
CA GLY A 61 0.12 -2.77 10.70
C GLY A 61 -0.81 -3.85 10.16
N VAL A 62 -1.67 -3.53 9.18
CA VAL A 62 -2.58 -4.51 8.58
C VAL A 62 -1.79 -5.46 7.67
N ASP A 63 -2.11 -6.74 7.72
CA ASP A 63 -1.65 -7.71 6.74
C ASP A 63 -2.56 -7.68 5.51
N LEU A 64 -1.99 -7.34 4.36
CA LEU A 64 -2.61 -7.31 3.04
C LEU A 64 -1.85 -8.21 2.06
N THR A 65 -1.07 -9.17 2.56
CA THR A 65 -0.30 -10.08 1.72
C THR A 65 -1.14 -10.63 0.57
N GLY A 66 -0.66 -10.48 -0.66
CA GLY A 66 -1.31 -11.00 -1.86
C GLY A 66 -2.63 -10.30 -2.24
N ALA A 67 -3.03 -9.22 -1.56
CA ALA A 67 -4.26 -8.52 -1.90
C ALA A 67 -4.19 -7.90 -3.31
N LYS A 68 -5.34 -7.84 -3.98
CA LYS A 68 -5.51 -7.24 -5.31
C LYS A 68 -6.12 -5.85 -5.16
N MET A 69 -5.32 -4.81 -5.44
CA MET A 69 -5.70 -3.41 -5.25
C MET A 69 -5.46 -2.60 -6.54
N ILE A 70 -5.65 -3.25 -7.70
CA ILE A 70 -5.47 -2.62 -9.01
C ILE A 70 -6.42 -1.44 -9.15
N GLY A 71 -5.88 -0.25 -9.47
CA GLY A 71 -6.65 0.97 -9.61
C GLY A 71 -7.34 1.46 -8.34
N ALA A 72 -6.96 0.96 -7.16
CA ALA A 72 -7.55 1.40 -5.88
C ALA A 72 -7.14 2.84 -5.52
N TYR A 73 -8.00 3.51 -4.77
CA TYR A 73 -7.82 4.89 -4.30
C TYR A 73 -7.37 4.87 -2.84
N LEU A 74 -6.11 5.24 -2.60
CA LEU A 74 -5.44 5.16 -1.29
C LEU A 74 -4.81 6.50 -0.89
N SER A 75 -5.32 7.63 -1.42
CA SER A 75 -4.76 8.94 -1.09
C SER A 75 -4.84 9.23 0.40
N GLY A 76 -3.70 9.56 1.01
CA GLY A 76 -3.59 9.84 2.44
C GLY A 76 -3.86 8.65 3.36
N THR A 77 -3.91 7.43 2.83
CA THR A 77 -4.07 6.21 3.64
C THR A 77 -2.84 5.97 4.51
N ASP A 78 -3.04 5.65 5.79
CA ASP A 78 -1.95 5.28 6.69
C ASP A 78 -1.73 3.76 6.66
N LEU A 79 -0.66 3.35 6.00
CA LEU A 79 -0.17 1.97 5.86
C LEU A 79 1.14 1.77 6.64
N THR A 80 1.42 2.59 7.66
CA THR A 80 2.64 2.48 8.46
C THR A 80 2.79 1.06 9.01
N GLY A 81 3.94 0.42 8.71
CA GLY A 81 4.25 -0.92 9.17
C GLY A 81 3.33 -2.03 8.63
N ALA A 82 2.51 -1.75 7.61
CA ALA A 82 1.66 -2.76 6.99
C ALA A 82 2.49 -3.82 6.25
N ILE A 83 1.95 -5.04 6.16
CA ILE A 83 2.52 -6.12 5.35
C ILE A 83 1.79 -6.10 4.00
N LEU A 84 2.51 -5.71 2.96
CA LEU A 84 2.03 -5.52 1.60
C LEU A 84 2.78 -6.44 0.61
N ASP A 85 3.31 -7.55 1.12
CA ASP A 85 4.07 -8.49 0.30
C ASP A 85 3.16 -9.10 -0.78
N ASP A 86 3.69 -9.22 -2.00
CA ASP A 86 2.98 -9.74 -3.18
C ASP A 86 1.69 -8.97 -3.56
N VAL A 87 1.43 -7.80 -2.95
CA VAL A 87 0.25 -6.98 -3.26
C VAL A 87 0.30 -6.46 -4.71
N SER A 88 -0.85 -6.33 -5.34
CA SER A 88 -0.96 -5.71 -6.67
C SER A 88 -1.58 -4.32 -6.55
N PHE A 89 -0.75 -3.26 -6.64
CA PHE A 89 -1.15 -1.86 -6.68
C PHE A 89 -1.16 -1.27 -8.10
N SER A 90 -1.04 -2.07 -9.14
CA SER A 90 -0.91 -1.55 -10.50
C SER A 90 -1.99 -0.50 -10.81
N GLY A 91 -1.57 0.70 -11.21
CA GLY A 91 -2.46 1.82 -11.49
C GLY A 91 -3.19 2.41 -10.28
N ALA A 92 -2.84 2.03 -9.05
CA ALA A 92 -3.43 2.61 -7.84
C ALA A 92 -2.97 4.06 -7.63
N ILE A 93 -3.80 4.84 -6.93
CA ILE A 93 -3.52 6.22 -6.54
C ILE A 93 -3.10 6.24 -5.08
N LEU A 94 -1.80 6.40 -4.83
CA LEU A 94 -1.18 6.38 -3.49
C LEU A 94 -0.75 7.79 -3.03
N GLN A 95 -1.33 8.84 -3.59
CA GLN A 95 -0.95 10.22 -3.24
C GLN A 95 -0.93 10.45 -1.74
N LYS A 96 0.22 10.92 -1.21
CA LYS A 96 0.40 11.23 0.22
C LYS A 96 0.08 10.05 1.15
N ALA A 97 0.05 8.81 0.65
CA ALA A 97 -0.05 7.64 1.52
C ALA A 97 1.19 7.54 2.43
N ILE A 98 0.99 7.07 3.64
CA ILE A 98 2.06 6.87 4.62
C ILE A 98 2.36 5.37 4.67
N MET A 99 3.54 4.98 4.18
CA MET A 99 3.99 3.59 4.08
C MET A 99 5.32 3.39 4.83
N THR A 100 5.58 4.22 5.84
CA THR A 100 6.81 4.17 6.64
C THR A 100 6.99 2.78 7.24
N GLY A 101 8.13 2.14 6.96
CA GLY A 101 8.47 0.81 7.47
C GLY A 101 7.57 -0.33 6.98
N ALA A 102 6.74 -0.11 5.96
CA ALA A 102 5.91 -1.16 5.38
C ALA A 102 6.77 -2.21 4.64
N SER A 103 6.33 -3.47 4.64
CA SER A 103 6.90 -4.50 3.79
C SER A 103 6.16 -4.52 2.46
N LEU A 104 6.89 -4.32 1.36
CA LEU A 104 6.39 -4.28 -0.02
C LEU A 104 7.13 -5.28 -0.91
N ARG A 105 7.56 -6.39 -0.33
CA ARG A 105 8.32 -7.40 -1.06
C ARG A 105 7.51 -7.95 -2.22
N ASN A 106 8.13 -8.01 -3.40
CA ASN A 106 7.51 -8.47 -4.64
C ASN A 106 6.21 -7.70 -5.01
N ALA A 107 5.92 -6.57 -4.37
CA ALA A 107 4.74 -5.77 -4.69
C ALA A 107 4.79 -5.26 -6.13
N ARG A 108 3.63 -5.19 -6.78
CA ARG A 108 3.48 -4.63 -8.12
C ARG A 108 2.97 -3.20 -8.04
N LEU A 109 3.87 -2.26 -8.23
CA LEU A 109 3.60 -0.82 -8.20
C LEU A 109 3.61 -0.18 -9.59
N GLY A 110 3.57 -0.98 -10.65
CA GLY A 110 3.60 -0.47 -12.01
C GLY A 110 2.43 0.50 -12.29
N ASN A 111 2.71 1.60 -12.98
CA ASN A 111 1.74 2.65 -13.32
C ASN A 111 1.08 3.34 -12.10
N THR A 112 1.61 3.21 -10.89
CA THR A 112 1.07 3.88 -9.70
C THR A 112 1.40 5.36 -9.66
N GLU A 113 0.55 6.11 -8.96
CA GLU A 113 0.77 7.51 -8.64
C GLU A 113 1.28 7.65 -7.20
N LEU A 114 2.56 8.05 -7.05
CA LEU A 114 3.27 8.12 -5.76
C LEU A 114 3.51 9.56 -5.28
N LYS A 115 2.80 10.55 -5.80
CA LYS A 115 2.99 11.96 -5.41
C LYS A 115 2.91 12.13 -3.89
N GLY A 116 4.00 12.60 -3.28
CA GLY A 116 4.07 12.89 -1.85
C GLY A 116 4.00 11.68 -0.94
N VAL A 117 4.16 10.45 -1.45
CA VAL A 117 4.16 9.23 -0.64
C VAL A 117 5.34 9.23 0.33
N ASP A 118 5.12 8.69 1.52
CA ASP A 118 6.17 8.45 2.51
C ASP A 118 6.52 6.95 2.55
N LEU A 119 7.63 6.57 1.90
CA LEU A 119 8.16 5.21 1.86
C LEU A 119 9.36 5.01 2.80
N ARG A 120 9.63 5.93 3.71
CA ARG A 120 10.82 5.87 4.57
C ARG A 120 10.95 4.52 5.28
N GLY A 121 12.10 3.87 5.09
CA GLY A 121 12.40 2.58 5.71
C GLY A 121 11.56 1.40 5.20
N ALA A 122 10.78 1.57 4.14
CA ALA A 122 10.02 0.46 3.55
C ALA A 122 10.95 -0.58 2.88
N ASP A 123 10.51 -1.84 2.84
CA ASP A 123 11.21 -2.92 2.15
C ASP A 123 10.60 -3.11 0.75
N LEU A 124 11.34 -2.72 -0.28
CA LEU A 124 10.97 -2.82 -1.69
C LEU A 124 11.67 -3.99 -2.40
N THR A 125 12.18 -4.97 -1.66
CA THR A 125 12.88 -6.11 -2.23
C THR A 125 12.00 -6.85 -3.24
N GLY A 126 12.45 -6.93 -4.49
CA GLY A 126 11.70 -7.57 -5.57
C GLY A 126 10.48 -6.79 -6.07
N ALA A 127 10.20 -5.59 -5.53
CA ALA A 127 9.08 -4.79 -5.98
C ALA A 127 9.28 -4.28 -7.42
N ASN A 128 8.20 -4.31 -8.21
CA ASN A 128 8.16 -3.73 -9.55
C ASN A 128 7.64 -2.29 -9.49
N LEU A 129 8.47 -1.32 -9.88
CA LEU A 129 8.15 0.10 -9.94
C LEU A 129 8.15 0.63 -11.39
N ASP A 130 7.81 -0.20 -12.37
CA ASP A 130 7.85 0.20 -13.77
C ASP A 130 6.76 1.23 -14.08
N ASN A 131 7.10 2.19 -14.95
CA ASN A 131 6.16 3.18 -15.47
C ASN A 131 5.40 3.98 -14.40
N LEU A 132 6.03 4.31 -13.28
CA LEU A 132 5.44 5.21 -12.27
C LEU A 132 4.91 6.49 -12.93
N GLN A 133 3.71 6.94 -12.53
CA GLN A 133 3.06 8.08 -13.17
C GLN A 133 3.46 9.42 -12.56
N ASN A 134 3.65 9.48 -11.26
CA ASN A 134 4.04 10.71 -10.57
C ASN A 134 4.82 10.36 -9.30
N ILE A 135 5.98 10.98 -9.12
CA ILE A 135 6.86 10.76 -7.96
C ILE A 135 7.18 12.05 -7.20
N ALA A 136 6.57 13.18 -7.60
CA ALA A 136 6.88 14.49 -7.04
C ALA A 136 6.70 14.50 -5.52
N GLY A 137 7.78 14.74 -4.78
CA GLY A 137 7.81 14.73 -3.31
C GLY A 137 7.66 13.34 -2.67
N ALA A 138 7.82 12.24 -3.43
CA ALA A 138 7.92 10.92 -2.84
C ALA A 138 9.21 10.78 -2.03
N ASP A 139 9.15 10.18 -0.85
CA ASP A 139 10.31 10.00 0.02
C ASP A 139 10.72 8.53 0.11
N PHE A 140 11.86 8.21 -0.49
CA PHE A 140 12.49 6.89 -0.52
C PHE A 140 13.64 6.77 0.49
N SER A 141 13.72 7.65 1.51
CA SER A 141 14.81 7.60 2.48
C SER A 141 14.85 6.25 3.20
N PHE A 142 16.03 5.65 3.27
CA PHE A 142 16.29 4.40 4.00
C PHE A 142 15.48 3.19 3.50
N VAL A 143 14.96 3.21 2.27
CA VAL A 143 14.29 2.05 1.68
C VAL A 143 15.29 0.91 1.49
N LYS A 144 14.81 -0.32 1.67
CA LYS A 144 15.57 -1.54 1.42
C LYS A 144 15.18 -2.13 0.07
N GLY A 145 16.12 -2.81 -0.59
CA GLY A 145 15.85 -3.62 -1.77
C GLY A 145 15.42 -2.85 -3.02
N LEU A 146 15.57 -1.52 -3.05
CA LEU A 146 15.32 -0.75 -4.28
C LEU A 146 16.38 -1.11 -5.32
N SER A 147 15.96 -1.69 -6.45
CA SER A 147 16.87 -2.09 -7.53
C SER A 147 17.55 -0.87 -8.18
N GLU A 148 18.76 -1.06 -8.71
CA GLU A 148 19.46 -0.01 -9.47
C GLU A 148 18.67 0.41 -10.71
N GLN A 149 17.94 -0.52 -11.34
CA GLN A 149 17.05 -0.21 -12.46
C GLN A 149 15.94 0.74 -12.01
N SER A 150 15.23 0.43 -10.93
CA SER A 150 14.16 1.29 -10.39
C SER A 150 14.70 2.64 -9.94
N ARG A 151 15.86 2.66 -9.25
CA ARG A 151 16.55 3.90 -8.86
C ARG A 151 16.86 4.78 -10.06
N SER A 152 17.44 4.21 -11.11
CA SER A 152 17.78 4.93 -12.34
C SER A 152 16.53 5.46 -13.05
N ALA A 153 15.45 4.67 -13.10
CA ALA A 153 14.18 5.09 -13.67
C ALA A 153 13.57 6.29 -12.91
N ILE A 154 13.59 6.26 -11.58
CA ILE A 154 13.12 7.38 -10.74
C ILE A 154 13.98 8.63 -10.97
N LEU A 155 15.30 8.50 -11.01
CA LEU A 155 16.21 9.63 -11.29
C LEU A 155 16.07 10.19 -12.71
N GLY A 156 15.43 9.45 -13.62
CA GLY A 156 15.11 9.90 -14.99
C GLY A 156 13.89 10.81 -15.08
N PHE A 157 13.15 11.03 -13.98
CA PHE A 157 12.02 11.97 -13.97
C PHE A 157 12.49 13.43 -14.15
N PRO A 158 11.60 14.33 -14.61
CA PRO A 158 11.94 15.77 -14.75
C PRO A 158 12.43 16.36 -13.43
N ALA A 159 13.37 17.29 -13.52
CA ALA A 159 13.95 17.95 -12.34
C ALA A 159 12.91 18.57 -11.39
N PRO A 160 11.82 19.21 -11.85
CA PRO A 160 10.77 19.69 -10.94
C PRO A 160 10.16 18.60 -10.08
N ASP A 161 9.91 17.39 -10.63
CA ASP A 161 9.35 16.28 -9.87
C ASP A 161 10.34 15.76 -8.82
N LEU A 162 11.63 15.66 -9.20
CA LEU A 162 12.70 15.20 -8.31
C LEU A 162 12.98 16.17 -7.15
N THR A 163 12.78 17.48 -7.36
CA THR A 163 13.09 18.52 -6.38
C THR A 163 11.87 19.04 -5.63
N THR A 164 10.67 18.56 -5.96
CA THR A 164 9.45 18.90 -5.22
C THR A 164 9.59 18.53 -3.75
N TRP A 165 9.42 19.55 -2.88
CA TRP A 165 9.54 19.40 -1.44
C TRP A 165 8.31 18.73 -0.84
N ASN A 166 8.54 17.69 -0.05
CA ASN A 166 7.50 17.08 0.79
C ASN A 166 7.56 17.72 2.18
N ALA A 167 6.57 18.54 2.50
CA ALA A 167 6.54 19.25 3.79
C ALA A 167 6.37 18.31 4.99
N TYR A 168 5.77 17.13 4.79
CA TYR A 168 5.56 16.13 5.85
C TYR A 168 6.86 15.41 6.20
N THR A 169 7.60 14.91 5.21
CA THR A 169 8.85 14.18 5.43
C THR A 169 10.08 15.09 5.49
N ARG A 170 9.91 16.36 5.08
CA ARG A 170 11.00 17.38 4.98
C ARG A 170 12.14 16.91 4.08
N CYS A 171 11.78 16.35 2.94
CA CYS A 171 12.74 15.87 1.93
C CYS A 171 12.13 16.02 0.54
N ASN A 172 12.93 15.98 -0.50
CA ASN A 172 12.51 15.80 -1.88
C ASN A 172 12.90 14.41 -2.37
N THR A 173 12.38 13.99 -3.52
CA THR A 173 12.62 12.65 -4.05
C THR A 173 14.11 12.39 -4.32
N LYS A 174 14.81 13.33 -4.94
CA LYS A 174 16.23 13.20 -5.27
C LYS A 174 17.09 12.99 -4.04
N ASP A 175 16.92 13.84 -3.02
CA ASP A 175 17.72 13.78 -1.80
C ASP A 175 17.37 12.56 -0.96
N SER A 176 16.13 12.09 -1.01
CA SER A 176 15.69 10.89 -0.32
C SER A 176 16.41 9.65 -0.82
N LEU A 177 16.61 9.54 -2.13
CA LEU A 177 17.32 8.41 -2.75
C LEU A 177 18.80 8.33 -2.36
N ALA A 178 19.40 9.43 -1.91
CA ALA A 178 20.78 9.44 -1.44
C ALA A 178 20.93 8.84 -0.02
N LYS A 179 19.86 8.75 0.75
CA LYS A 179 19.84 8.21 2.11
C LYS A 179 19.65 6.70 2.07
N LYS A 180 20.72 5.98 2.37
CA LYS A 180 20.73 4.50 2.35
C LYS A 180 20.31 3.92 3.71
N ALA A 181 19.69 2.73 3.68
CA ALA A 181 19.41 1.94 4.86
C ALA A 181 20.68 1.40 5.51
#